data_192aa566a24a4308cd0c634fdc58231b
#
_entry.id   192aa566a24a4308cd0c634fdc58231b
#
_cell.length_a   1.000
_cell.length_b   1.000
_cell.length_c   1.000
_cell.angle_alpha   90.00
_cell.angle_beta   90.00
_cell.angle_gamma   90.00
#
_symmetry.space_group_name_H-M   'P 1'
#
loop_
_entity.id
_entity.type
_entity.pdbx_description
1 polymer ?
#
loop_
_entity_poly.entity_id
_entity_poly.type
_entity_poly.pdbx_seq_one_letter_code
_entity_poly.pdbx_strand_id
1 'polypeptide(L)'
;EEKRMRNKFLRNQLHIVKDYELRKLLWQSGGGTTVCKKYLKFRDIAPEKLTFPETQVDEPIWLFWNTGLEQAPEIVRTCYQSVKKYAGRQVVLLTENNVQNYINMPDYLNEKLKSGVLPLAIYTDLMRVALLEHYGGTWMDATILLTDEIPQEILNSDFFVFHNSLGEIDNPVLYPVWFIHAKQHNRTICEIRNVLFAYWKRNNHVPEYLFSNIVITQIMRSSPEVEKKMPYLNSDYSEYLVRVLGDKFTEEKFNWIKRLTGIHKLTYKLEPSIDKEETVYHYLVRNL
;
A
#
# COMPACT_ATOMS: atom_id res chain seq x y z
N GLU A 1 30.65 -16.35 4.85
CA GLU A 1 31.12 -15.00 5.13
C GLU A 1 31.14 -14.13 3.88
N GLU A 2 31.74 -14.60 2.79
CA GLU A 2 31.82 -13.92 1.48
C GLU A 2 30.44 -13.61 0.88
N LYS A 3 29.50 -14.55 0.94
CA LYS A 3 28.10 -14.35 0.51
C LYS A 3 27.36 -13.29 1.35
N ARG A 4 27.69 -13.20 2.65
CA ARG A 4 27.14 -12.18 3.57
C ARG A 4 27.71 -10.79 3.29
N MET A 5 29.01 -10.69 2.99
CA MET A 5 29.66 -9.44 2.59
C MET A 5 29.15 -8.94 1.24
N ARG A 6 29.01 -9.80 0.24
CA ARG A 6 28.46 -9.47 -1.07
C ARG A 6 27.03 -8.94 -0.97
N ASN A 7 26.19 -9.53 -0.12
CA ASN A 7 24.83 -9.04 0.11
C ASN A 7 24.80 -7.68 0.82
N LYS A 8 25.76 -7.44 1.75
CA LYS A 8 25.90 -6.13 2.43
C LYS A 8 26.39 -5.05 1.45
N PHE A 9 27.34 -5.38 0.58
CA PHE A 9 27.81 -4.48 -0.45
C PHE A 9 26.73 -4.12 -1.45
N LEU A 10 25.98 -5.10 -1.95
CA LEU A 10 24.83 -4.86 -2.84
C LEU A 10 23.75 -4.00 -2.20
N ARG A 11 23.44 -4.23 -0.92
CA ARG A 11 22.49 -3.38 -0.18
C ARG A 11 22.95 -1.93 -0.11
N ASN A 12 24.22 -1.71 0.21
CA ASN A 12 24.78 -0.35 0.27
C ASN A 12 24.75 0.33 -1.09
N GLN A 13 25.05 -0.39 -2.17
CA GLN A 13 24.96 0.15 -3.54
C GLN A 13 23.52 0.47 -3.93
N LEU A 14 22.55 -0.36 -3.55
CA LEU A 14 21.12 -0.13 -3.80
C LEU A 14 20.62 1.15 -3.12
N HIS A 15 21.13 1.52 -1.94
CA HIS A 15 20.80 2.78 -1.29
C HIS A 15 21.38 4.02 -2.01
N ILE A 16 22.44 3.85 -2.76
CA ILE A 16 23.08 4.95 -3.53
C ILE A 16 22.34 5.20 -4.85
N VAL A 17 21.70 4.16 -5.42
CA VAL A 17 20.94 4.28 -6.66
C VAL A 17 19.63 4.99 -6.39
N LYS A 18 19.48 6.23 -6.87
CA LYS A 18 18.26 7.02 -6.74
C LYS A 18 17.16 6.57 -7.71
N ASP A 19 17.55 5.91 -8.80
CA ASP A 19 16.62 5.38 -9.78
C ASP A 19 15.90 4.13 -9.22
N TYR A 20 14.60 4.26 -9.04
CA TYR A 20 13.76 3.20 -8.49
C TYR A 20 13.71 1.95 -9.38
N GLU A 21 13.67 2.13 -10.68
CA GLU A 21 13.59 1.02 -11.63
C GLU A 21 14.91 0.25 -11.69
N LEU A 22 16.03 0.97 -11.72
CA LEU A 22 17.34 0.35 -11.66
C LEU A 22 17.56 -0.40 -10.35
N ARG A 23 17.05 0.11 -9.23
CA ARG A 23 17.06 -0.61 -7.94
C ARG A 23 16.26 -1.91 -8.01
N LYS A 24 15.07 -1.89 -8.60
CA LYS A 24 14.27 -3.11 -8.82
C LYS A 24 15.04 -4.15 -9.62
N LEU A 25 15.64 -3.75 -10.75
CA LEU A 25 16.42 -4.65 -11.61
C LEU A 25 17.63 -5.26 -10.87
N LEU A 26 18.39 -4.45 -10.16
CA LEU A 26 19.53 -4.91 -9.37
C LEU A 26 19.13 -5.90 -8.27
N TRP A 27 17.97 -5.67 -7.66
CA TRP A 27 17.46 -6.56 -6.63
C TRP A 27 16.95 -7.89 -7.21
N GLN A 28 16.33 -7.87 -8.35
CA GLN A 28 15.90 -9.05 -9.11
C GLN A 28 17.08 -9.91 -9.54
N SER A 29 18.13 -9.30 -10.09
CA SER A 29 19.36 -10.01 -10.51
C SER A 29 20.10 -10.68 -9.33
N GLY A 30 19.87 -10.23 -8.12
CA GLY A 30 20.41 -10.80 -6.88
C GLY A 30 19.63 -12.00 -6.32
N GLY A 31 18.60 -12.51 -7.02
CA GLY A 31 17.76 -13.64 -6.53
C GLY A 31 16.83 -13.25 -5.37
N GLY A 32 16.35 -11.99 -5.35
CA GLY A 32 15.53 -11.42 -4.30
C GLY A 32 14.30 -12.27 -3.95
N THR A 33 13.62 -12.82 -4.96
CA THR A 33 12.46 -13.72 -4.76
C THR A 33 12.83 -14.97 -3.95
N THR A 34 13.94 -15.62 -4.28
CA THR A 34 14.39 -16.82 -3.57
C THR A 34 14.73 -16.50 -2.11
N VAL A 35 15.38 -15.36 -1.86
CA VAL A 35 15.70 -14.90 -0.49
C VAL A 35 14.42 -14.58 0.29
N CYS A 36 13.42 -14.04 -0.38
CA CYS A 36 12.17 -13.63 0.26
C CYS A 36 11.27 -14.81 0.66
N LYS A 37 11.40 -15.99 0.01
CA LYS A 37 10.66 -17.21 0.39
C LYS A 37 10.86 -17.60 1.86
N LYS A 38 11.97 -17.21 2.48
CA LYS A 38 12.22 -17.47 3.90
C LYS A 38 11.14 -16.91 4.83
N TYR A 39 10.40 -15.87 4.40
CA TYR A 39 9.34 -15.29 5.20
C TYR A 39 8.08 -16.14 5.25
N LEU A 40 7.87 -17.04 4.28
CA LEU A 40 6.73 -17.96 4.28
C LEU A 40 6.72 -18.92 5.49
N LYS A 41 7.85 -19.16 6.14
CA LYS A 41 7.92 -19.95 7.38
C LYS A 41 7.04 -19.38 8.51
N PHE A 42 6.71 -18.10 8.46
CA PHE A 42 5.84 -17.46 9.45
C PHE A 42 4.35 -17.72 9.19
N ARG A 43 3.99 -18.27 8.02
CA ARG A 43 2.60 -18.59 7.67
C ARG A 43 1.98 -19.67 8.57
N ASP A 44 2.80 -20.63 8.99
CA ASP A 44 2.37 -21.78 9.82
C ASP A 44 2.34 -21.46 11.31
N ILE A 45 2.59 -20.22 11.68
CA ILE A 45 2.54 -19.78 13.07
C ILE A 45 1.10 -19.43 13.43
N ALA A 46 0.69 -19.89 14.63
CA ALA A 46 -0.65 -19.58 15.15
C ALA A 46 -0.94 -18.06 15.07
N PRO A 47 -2.07 -17.68 14.50
CA PRO A 47 -2.42 -16.27 14.31
C PRO A 47 -2.51 -15.54 15.64
N GLU A 48 -2.07 -14.30 15.67
CA GLU A 48 -2.27 -13.38 16.79
C GLU A 48 -3.77 -13.15 16.99
N LYS A 49 -4.26 -13.29 18.23
CA LYS A 49 -5.60 -12.86 18.57
C LYS A 49 -5.62 -11.35 18.72
N LEU A 50 -6.32 -10.68 17.83
CA LEU A 50 -6.57 -9.25 17.91
C LEU A 50 -7.92 -8.99 18.58
N THR A 51 -8.06 -7.83 19.21
CA THR A 51 -9.33 -7.38 19.78
C THR A 51 -9.85 -6.20 18.98
N PHE A 52 -11.13 -6.27 18.66
CA PHE A 52 -11.82 -5.25 17.89
C PHE A 52 -12.99 -4.73 18.72
N PRO A 53 -13.17 -3.40 18.83
CA PRO A 53 -14.37 -2.82 19.41
C PRO A 53 -15.63 -3.18 18.61
N GLU A 54 -16.78 -3.18 19.27
CA GLU A 54 -18.06 -3.30 18.55
C GLU A 54 -18.29 -2.04 17.72
N THR A 55 -17.99 -2.12 16.44
CA THR A 55 -18.23 -1.04 15.48
C THR A 55 -18.89 -1.62 14.25
N GLN A 56 -20.03 -1.05 13.88
CA GLN A 56 -20.77 -1.47 12.70
C GLN A 56 -20.23 -0.71 11.48
N VAL A 57 -19.52 -1.42 10.63
CA VAL A 57 -19.10 -0.97 9.30
C VAL A 57 -19.29 -2.13 8.32
N ASP A 58 -19.71 -1.82 7.11
CA ASP A 58 -19.95 -2.82 6.06
C ASP A 58 -19.04 -2.54 4.88
N GLU A 59 -18.00 -3.35 4.77
CA GLU A 59 -16.97 -3.27 3.72
C GLU A 59 -16.54 -1.84 3.35
N PRO A 60 -16.09 -1.01 4.33
CA PRO A 60 -15.85 0.40 4.10
C PRO A 60 -14.57 0.63 3.29
N ILE A 61 -14.40 1.87 2.84
CA ILE A 61 -13.12 2.36 2.36
C ILE A 61 -12.33 2.88 3.55
N TRP A 62 -11.19 2.26 3.81
CA TRP A 62 -10.26 2.62 4.88
C TRP A 62 -9.18 3.55 4.35
N LEU A 63 -9.00 4.71 4.99
CA LEU A 63 -7.84 5.59 4.81
C LEU A 63 -7.20 5.86 6.16
N PHE A 64 -5.92 6.19 6.14
CA PHE A 64 -5.22 6.61 7.36
C PHE A 64 -4.39 7.87 7.10
N TRP A 65 -4.58 8.86 7.96
CA TRP A 65 -3.68 10.02 8.07
C TRP A 65 -3.53 10.40 9.53
N ASN A 66 -2.33 10.21 10.08
CA ASN A 66 -2.08 10.22 11.53
C ASN A 66 -2.68 11.43 12.25
N THR A 67 -2.42 12.63 11.75
CA THR A 67 -2.80 13.91 12.39
C THR A 67 -4.17 14.43 11.97
N GLY A 68 -4.91 13.68 11.14
CA GLY A 68 -6.18 14.15 10.57
C GLY A 68 -6.01 15.15 9.40
N LEU A 69 -7.13 15.52 8.78
CA LEU A 69 -7.11 16.32 7.55
C LEU A 69 -6.70 17.78 7.76
N GLU A 70 -6.95 18.34 8.93
CA GLU A 70 -6.62 19.74 9.22
C GLU A 70 -5.14 20.04 9.04
N GLN A 71 -4.29 19.09 9.44
CA GLN A 71 -2.84 19.19 9.32
C GLN A 71 -2.28 18.45 8.09
N ALA A 72 -3.14 17.88 7.26
CA ALA A 72 -2.71 17.16 6.08
C ALA A 72 -2.26 18.11 4.96
N PRO A 73 -1.26 17.71 4.15
CA PRO A 73 -0.92 18.42 2.92
C PRO A 73 -2.14 18.58 2.00
N GLU A 74 -2.17 19.65 1.23
CA GLU A 74 -3.29 19.97 0.35
C GLU A 74 -3.65 18.81 -0.60
N ILE A 75 -2.65 18.18 -1.20
CA ILE A 75 -2.85 17.02 -2.07
C ILE A 75 -3.54 15.84 -1.36
N VAL A 76 -3.27 15.62 -0.07
CA VAL A 76 -3.93 14.58 0.73
C VAL A 76 -5.40 14.94 0.96
N ARG A 77 -5.71 16.21 1.24
CA ARG A 77 -7.10 16.68 1.37
C ARG A 77 -7.86 16.52 0.07
N THR A 78 -7.23 16.88 -1.06
CA THR A 78 -7.80 16.69 -2.42
C THR A 78 -8.09 15.22 -2.69
N CYS A 79 -7.13 14.32 -2.40
CA CYS A 79 -7.32 12.89 -2.52
C CYS A 79 -8.51 12.41 -1.67
N TYR A 80 -8.59 12.81 -0.41
CA TYR A 80 -9.69 12.45 0.46
C TYR A 80 -11.05 12.91 -0.09
N GLN A 81 -11.16 14.14 -0.59
CA GLN A 81 -12.40 14.63 -1.18
C GLN A 81 -12.80 13.83 -2.42
N SER A 82 -11.84 13.48 -3.27
CA SER A 82 -12.09 12.62 -4.43
C SER A 82 -12.60 11.25 -4.03
N VAL A 83 -12.01 10.63 -2.98
CA VAL A 83 -12.48 9.35 -2.46
C VAL A 83 -13.91 9.49 -1.91
N LYS A 84 -14.22 10.54 -1.15
CA LYS A 84 -15.58 10.79 -0.66
C LYS A 84 -16.61 10.93 -1.80
N LYS A 85 -16.18 11.49 -2.94
CA LYS A 85 -17.04 11.69 -4.10
C LYS A 85 -17.32 10.41 -4.88
N TYR A 86 -16.30 9.56 -5.06
CA TYR A 86 -16.33 8.45 -6.01
C TYR A 86 -16.33 7.05 -5.37
N ALA A 87 -16.17 6.93 -4.05
CA ALA A 87 -16.04 5.64 -3.40
C ALA A 87 -17.31 4.77 -3.46
N GLY A 88 -18.49 5.40 -3.54
CA GLY A 88 -19.78 4.69 -3.55
C GLY A 88 -20.11 3.91 -2.26
N ARG A 89 -19.25 4.01 -1.24
CA ARG A 89 -19.34 3.29 0.04
C ARG A 89 -18.96 4.20 1.21
N GLN A 90 -19.20 3.73 2.43
CA GLN A 90 -18.75 4.42 3.64
C GLN A 90 -17.24 4.62 3.61
N VAL A 91 -16.77 5.85 3.84
CA VAL A 91 -15.36 6.19 3.93
C VAL A 91 -14.99 6.43 5.39
N VAL A 92 -14.03 5.67 5.91
CA VAL A 92 -13.51 5.79 7.26
C VAL A 92 -12.09 6.33 7.19
N LEU A 93 -11.91 7.58 7.65
CA LEU A 93 -10.59 8.15 7.83
C LEU A 93 -10.09 7.84 9.25
N LEU A 94 -9.10 7.01 9.33
CA LEU A 94 -8.40 6.67 10.57
C LEU A 94 -7.34 7.72 10.88
N THR A 95 -7.24 8.04 12.16
CA THR A 95 -6.22 8.94 12.74
C THR A 95 -5.69 8.31 14.01
N GLU A 96 -4.62 8.87 14.61
CA GLU A 96 -4.16 8.44 15.94
C GLU A 96 -5.24 8.58 17.03
N ASN A 97 -6.19 9.50 16.86
CA ASN A 97 -7.22 9.80 17.85
C ASN A 97 -8.47 8.92 17.74
N ASN A 98 -8.66 8.16 16.64
CA ASN A 98 -9.87 7.36 16.45
C ASN A 98 -9.62 5.90 16.07
N VAL A 99 -8.38 5.52 15.77
CA VAL A 99 -8.04 4.15 15.34
C VAL A 99 -8.46 3.11 16.38
N GLN A 100 -8.40 3.44 17.68
CA GLN A 100 -8.83 2.58 18.77
C GLN A 100 -10.33 2.26 18.78
N ASN A 101 -11.15 3.02 18.04
CA ASN A 101 -12.56 2.71 17.85
C ASN A 101 -12.80 1.55 16.88
N TYR A 102 -11.78 1.11 16.17
CA TYR A 102 -11.87 0.06 15.15
C TYR A 102 -10.93 -1.12 15.43
N ILE A 103 -9.77 -0.89 16.04
CA ILE A 103 -8.80 -1.95 16.32
C ILE A 103 -7.94 -1.60 17.54
N ASN A 104 -7.70 -2.59 18.39
CA ASN A 104 -6.69 -2.52 19.43
C ASN A 104 -5.45 -3.27 18.95
N MET A 105 -4.45 -2.52 18.52
CA MET A 105 -3.17 -3.10 18.12
C MET A 105 -2.43 -3.65 19.33
N PRO A 106 -1.73 -4.81 19.22
CA PRO A 106 -1.00 -5.42 20.34
C PRO A 106 0.03 -4.48 20.97
N ASP A 107 0.17 -4.54 22.29
CA ASP A 107 1.07 -3.66 23.05
C ASP A 107 2.50 -3.69 22.54
N TYR A 108 3.03 -4.87 22.19
CA TYR A 108 4.40 -4.97 21.66
C TYR A 108 4.60 -4.21 20.34
N LEU A 109 3.57 -4.03 19.51
CA LEU A 109 3.63 -3.21 18.29
C LEU A 109 3.59 -1.72 18.64
N ASN A 110 2.75 -1.35 19.60
CA ASN A 110 2.67 0.02 20.10
C ASN A 110 4.00 0.47 20.75
N GLU A 111 4.64 -0.41 21.52
CA GLU A 111 5.96 -0.18 22.10
C GLU A 111 7.05 -0.03 21.03
N LYS A 112 7.05 -0.89 20.01
CA LYS A 112 8.00 -0.81 18.90
C LYS A 112 7.81 0.47 18.06
N LEU A 113 6.56 0.92 17.88
CA LEU A 113 6.26 2.19 17.23
C LEU A 113 6.80 3.36 18.06
N LYS A 114 6.49 3.39 19.36
CA LYS A 114 6.97 4.44 20.29
C LYS A 114 8.49 4.51 20.38
N SER A 115 9.17 3.37 20.37
CA SER A 115 10.64 3.30 20.40
C SER A 115 11.33 3.57 19.06
N GLY A 116 10.56 3.76 17.97
CA GLY A 116 11.10 3.98 16.63
C GLY A 116 11.66 2.71 15.94
N VAL A 117 11.54 1.55 16.56
CA VAL A 117 11.93 0.24 15.98
C VAL A 117 11.01 -0.12 14.82
N LEU A 118 9.73 0.20 14.95
CA LEU A 118 8.70 -0.01 13.91
C LEU A 118 8.29 1.34 13.32
N PRO A 119 8.67 1.65 12.07
CA PRO A 119 8.24 2.87 11.40
C PRO A 119 6.71 2.92 11.24
N LEU A 120 6.13 4.12 11.35
CA LEU A 120 4.68 4.33 11.21
C LEU A 120 4.13 3.73 9.90
N ALA A 121 4.84 3.86 8.78
CA ALA A 121 4.43 3.28 7.51
C ALA A 121 4.23 1.76 7.59
N ILE A 122 5.13 1.05 8.26
CA ILE A 122 5.01 -0.41 8.42
C ILE A 122 3.98 -0.75 9.50
N TYR A 123 3.84 0.06 10.54
CA TYR A 123 2.75 -0.09 11.51
C TYR A 123 1.38 0.01 10.83
N THR A 124 1.23 0.94 9.88
CA THR A 124 -0.02 1.04 9.09
C THR A 124 -0.22 -0.14 8.15
N ASP A 125 0.85 -0.79 7.66
CA ASP A 125 0.73 -2.05 6.90
C ASP A 125 0.15 -3.19 7.76
N LEU A 126 0.54 -3.28 9.02
CA LEU A 126 -0.02 -4.25 9.97
C LEU A 126 -1.50 -3.93 10.26
N MET A 127 -1.81 -2.66 10.48
CA MET A 127 -3.17 -2.20 10.76
C MET A 127 -4.11 -2.47 9.59
N ARG A 128 -3.68 -2.15 8.34
CA ARG A 128 -4.52 -2.35 7.14
C ARG A 128 -4.94 -3.80 6.94
N VAL A 129 -4.00 -4.74 7.11
CA VAL A 129 -4.31 -6.16 6.91
C VAL A 129 -5.21 -6.72 8.03
N ALA A 130 -5.06 -6.20 9.25
CA ALA A 130 -5.91 -6.58 10.37
C ALA A 130 -7.36 -6.06 10.22
N LEU A 131 -7.52 -4.80 9.78
CA LEU A 131 -8.83 -4.22 9.51
C LEU A 131 -9.53 -4.93 8.35
N LEU A 132 -8.81 -5.19 7.25
CA LEU A 132 -9.37 -5.90 6.10
C LEU A 132 -9.74 -7.35 6.43
N GLU A 133 -8.97 -8.04 7.27
CA GLU A 133 -9.35 -9.39 7.72
C GLU A 133 -10.65 -9.37 8.53
N HIS A 134 -10.76 -8.43 9.48
CA HIS A 134 -11.88 -8.41 10.43
C HIS A 134 -13.17 -7.83 9.83
N TYR A 135 -13.07 -6.71 9.11
CA TYR A 135 -14.23 -5.98 8.60
C TYR A 135 -14.42 -6.13 7.07
N GLY A 136 -13.39 -6.57 6.37
CA GLY A 136 -13.38 -6.47 4.92
C GLY A 136 -13.24 -5.03 4.41
N GLY A 137 -13.60 -4.83 3.14
CA GLY A 137 -13.61 -3.54 2.48
C GLY A 137 -12.34 -3.25 1.68
N THR A 138 -12.03 -1.98 1.52
CA THR A 138 -10.91 -1.54 0.68
C THR A 138 -10.01 -0.59 1.45
N TRP A 139 -8.74 -0.94 1.59
CA TRP A 139 -7.72 0.00 2.03
C TRP A 139 -7.22 0.83 0.87
N MET A 140 -7.13 2.14 1.07
CA MET A 140 -6.47 3.06 0.16
C MET A 140 -5.48 3.93 0.95
N ASP A 141 -4.26 4.08 0.45
CA ASP A 141 -3.39 5.12 0.99
C ASP A 141 -4.01 6.49 0.82
N ALA A 142 -3.79 7.40 1.78
CA ALA A 142 -4.35 8.76 1.77
C ALA A 142 -3.91 9.65 0.57
N THR A 143 -3.02 9.14 -0.26
CA THR A 143 -2.58 9.78 -1.51
C THR A 143 -3.20 9.16 -2.76
N ILE A 144 -4.28 8.40 -2.62
CA ILE A 144 -5.06 7.92 -3.76
C ILE A 144 -6.05 8.99 -4.16
N LEU A 145 -5.93 9.43 -5.41
CA LEU A 145 -6.90 10.30 -6.07
C LEU A 145 -7.83 9.45 -6.93
N LEU A 146 -9.13 9.60 -6.74
CA LEU A 146 -10.13 9.03 -7.62
C LEU A 146 -10.63 10.11 -8.62
N THR A 147 -10.68 9.75 -9.87
CA THR A 147 -11.29 10.59 -10.93
C THR A 147 -12.55 9.95 -11.52
N ASP A 148 -12.85 8.72 -11.08
CA ASP A 148 -14.04 7.96 -11.45
C ASP A 148 -14.38 6.97 -10.32
N GLU A 149 -15.53 6.30 -10.44
CA GLU A 149 -15.94 5.24 -9.51
C GLU A 149 -14.93 4.08 -9.51
N ILE A 150 -14.83 3.42 -8.35
CA ILE A 150 -14.03 2.19 -8.25
C ILE A 150 -14.70 1.11 -9.10
N PRO A 151 -13.97 0.43 -9.99
CA PRO A 151 -14.54 -0.65 -10.80
C PRO A 151 -15.27 -1.71 -9.97
N GLN A 152 -16.50 -2.03 -10.36
CA GLN A 152 -17.31 -3.01 -9.62
C GLN A 152 -16.68 -4.40 -9.61
N GLU A 153 -15.87 -4.74 -10.59
CA GLU A 153 -15.09 -5.98 -10.60
C GLU A 153 -14.11 -6.09 -9.43
N ILE A 154 -13.54 -4.95 -8.95
CA ILE A 154 -12.72 -4.90 -7.73
C ILE A 154 -13.61 -5.12 -6.51
N LEU A 155 -14.68 -4.33 -6.37
CA LEU A 155 -15.54 -4.34 -5.18
C LEU A 155 -16.30 -5.66 -5.00
N ASN A 156 -16.52 -6.41 -6.06
CA ASN A 156 -17.17 -7.72 -6.05
C ASN A 156 -16.18 -8.89 -5.93
N SER A 157 -14.87 -8.64 -6.05
CA SER A 157 -13.86 -9.70 -5.92
C SER A 157 -13.69 -10.12 -4.47
N ASP A 158 -13.26 -11.37 -4.24
CA ASP A 158 -12.92 -11.82 -2.89
C ASP A 158 -11.63 -11.18 -2.37
N PHE A 159 -10.71 -10.89 -3.28
CA PHE A 159 -9.42 -10.25 -2.99
C PHE A 159 -8.90 -9.52 -4.22
N PHE A 160 -8.31 -8.33 -4.02
CA PHE A 160 -7.68 -7.57 -5.09
C PHE A 160 -6.48 -6.78 -4.58
N VAL A 161 -5.43 -6.77 -5.37
CA VAL A 161 -4.29 -5.85 -5.32
C VAL A 161 -3.86 -5.51 -6.73
N PHE A 162 -3.28 -4.33 -6.94
CA PHE A 162 -2.69 -3.98 -8.24
C PHE A 162 -1.48 -4.86 -8.55
N HIS A 163 -1.18 -5.00 -9.83
CA HIS A 163 -0.07 -5.76 -10.34
C HIS A 163 0.99 -4.81 -10.92
N ASN A 164 2.21 -4.86 -10.41
CA ASN A 164 3.33 -4.12 -10.99
C ASN A 164 3.76 -4.79 -12.30
N SER A 165 3.86 -4.03 -13.38
CA SER A 165 4.25 -4.56 -14.69
C SER A 165 5.74 -4.93 -14.78
N LEU A 166 6.57 -4.30 -13.97
CA LEU A 166 8.01 -4.51 -14.04
C LEU A 166 8.45 -5.79 -13.35
N GLY A 167 9.07 -6.67 -14.10
CA GLY A 167 9.71 -7.88 -13.59
C GLY A 167 8.74 -8.97 -13.19
N GLU A 168 7.91 -9.39 -14.10
CA GLU A 168 6.85 -10.38 -13.90
C GLU A 168 7.31 -11.69 -13.28
N ILE A 169 8.52 -12.17 -13.60
CA ILE A 169 8.98 -13.50 -13.15
C ILE A 169 9.66 -13.44 -11.78
N ASP A 170 10.59 -12.51 -11.55
CA ASP A 170 11.42 -12.48 -10.35
C ASP A 170 11.24 -11.21 -9.49
N ASN A 171 10.22 -10.39 -9.78
CA ASN A 171 9.96 -9.20 -8.99
C ASN A 171 9.46 -9.57 -7.57
N PRO A 172 10.26 -9.35 -6.51
CA PRO A 172 9.85 -9.67 -5.16
C PRO A 172 8.76 -8.73 -4.60
N VAL A 173 8.45 -7.65 -5.32
CA VAL A 173 7.46 -6.63 -4.97
C VAL A 173 6.40 -6.48 -6.06
N LEU A 174 5.92 -7.61 -6.57
CA LEU A 174 4.97 -7.66 -7.68
C LEU A 174 3.63 -6.99 -7.34
N TYR A 175 3.21 -7.05 -6.07
CA TYR A 175 1.93 -6.51 -5.61
C TYR A 175 2.14 -5.37 -4.62
N PRO A 176 1.76 -4.12 -4.97
CA PRO A 176 1.86 -2.98 -4.06
C PRO A 176 0.76 -3.02 -3.00
N VAL A 177 1.02 -2.41 -1.85
CA VAL A 177 0.11 -2.41 -0.69
C VAL A 177 -0.76 -1.16 -0.57
N TRP A 178 -0.58 -0.19 -1.45
CA TRP A 178 -1.27 1.10 -1.35
C TRP A 178 -2.77 1.06 -1.66
N PHE A 179 -3.24 -0.04 -2.29
CA PHE A 179 -4.64 -0.33 -2.53
C PHE A 179 -4.87 -1.84 -2.38
N ILE A 180 -5.68 -2.24 -1.42
CA ILE A 180 -6.02 -3.65 -1.18
C ILE A 180 -7.53 -3.73 -0.95
N HIS A 181 -8.22 -4.58 -1.71
CA HIS A 181 -9.58 -4.97 -1.42
C HIS A 181 -9.62 -6.42 -0.91
N ALA A 182 -10.43 -6.69 0.10
CA ALA A 182 -10.66 -8.05 0.58
C ALA A 182 -12.06 -8.17 1.21
N LYS A 183 -12.71 -9.29 0.96
CA LYS A 183 -13.88 -9.69 1.74
C LYS A 183 -13.49 -10.02 3.17
N GLN A 184 -14.40 -9.80 4.12
CA GLN A 184 -14.20 -10.17 5.51
C GLN A 184 -13.75 -11.63 5.62
N HIS A 185 -12.73 -11.89 6.46
CA HIS A 185 -12.14 -13.21 6.67
C HIS A 185 -11.58 -13.90 5.41
N ASN A 186 -11.26 -13.13 4.37
CA ASN A 186 -10.61 -13.67 3.18
C ASN A 186 -9.31 -14.38 3.55
N ARG A 187 -9.13 -15.61 3.06
CA ARG A 187 -7.99 -16.47 3.40
C ARG A 187 -6.64 -15.82 3.08
N THR A 188 -6.53 -15.16 1.93
CA THR A 188 -5.26 -14.53 1.50
C THR A 188 -4.85 -13.41 2.45
N ILE A 189 -5.79 -12.53 2.85
CA ILE A 189 -5.50 -11.45 3.79
C ILE A 189 -5.17 -11.99 5.18
N CYS A 190 -5.81 -13.10 5.62
CA CYS A 190 -5.47 -13.79 6.86
C CYS A 190 -4.02 -14.31 6.85
N GLU A 191 -3.59 -14.94 5.75
CA GLU A 191 -2.22 -15.45 5.61
C GLU A 191 -1.19 -14.29 5.61
N ILE A 192 -1.47 -13.20 4.91
CA ILE A 192 -0.63 -11.98 4.89
C ILE A 192 -0.48 -11.42 6.30
N ARG A 193 -1.60 -11.25 7.01
CA ARG A 193 -1.61 -10.78 8.40
C ARG A 193 -0.77 -11.69 9.30
N ASN A 194 -0.97 -12.99 9.22
CA ASN A 194 -0.25 -13.96 10.05
C ASN A 194 1.26 -13.86 9.87
N VAL A 195 1.74 -13.78 8.64
CA VAL A 195 3.18 -13.63 8.35
C VAL A 195 3.73 -12.33 8.92
N LEU A 196 3.04 -11.21 8.67
CA LEU A 196 3.49 -9.90 9.12
C LEU A 196 3.54 -9.80 10.65
N PHE A 197 2.47 -10.20 11.35
CA PHE A 197 2.41 -10.16 12.81
C PHE A 197 3.41 -11.14 13.43
N ALA A 198 3.52 -12.36 12.92
CA ALA A 198 4.48 -13.35 13.43
C ALA A 198 5.94 -12.89 13.25
N TYR A 199 6.25 -12.18 12.16
CA TYR A 199 7.57 -11.58 11.98
C TYR A 199 7.84 -10.54 13.06
N TRP A 200 6.95 -9.55 13.23
CA TRP A 200 7.14 -8.45 14.18
C TRP A 200 7.06 -8.87 15.64
N LYS A 201 6.39 -9.97 15.95
CA LYS A 201 6.42 -10.56 17.31
C LYS A 201 7.82 -11.07 17.69
N ARG A 202 8.63 -11.50 16.71
CA ARG A 202 9.93 -12.14 16.91
C ARG A 202 11.14 -11.28 16.57
N ASN A 203 10.93 -10.16 15.88
CA ASN A 203 12.03 -9.35 15.33
C ASN A 203 11.86 -7.88 15.70
N ASN A 204 13.00 -7.19 15.89
CA ASN A 204 13.09 -5.78 16.24
C ASN A 204 13.84 -4.98 15.16
N HIS A 205 13.73 -5.37 13.90
CA HIS A 205 14.35 -4.65 12.80
C HIS A 205 13.49 -4.74 11.54
N VAL A 206 13.54 -3.69 10.74
CA VAL A 206 12.92 -3.68 9.42
C VAL A 206 13.77 -4.53 8.48
N PRO A 207 13.23 -5.63 7.91
CA PRO A 207 14.02 -6.49 7.01
C PRO A 207 14.27 -5.82 5.66
N GLU A 208 13.29 -5.07 5.18
CA GLU A 208 13.28 -4.30 3.94
C GLU A 208 12.13 -3.27 4.00
N TYR A 209 12.29 -2.11 3.38
CA TYR A 209 11.24 -1.08 3.35
C TYR A 209 9.93 -1.57 2.73
N LEU A 210 10.02 -2.37 1.66
CA LEU A 210 8.87 -2.95 0.97
C LEU A 210 8.49 -4.34 1.52
N PHE A 211 8.68 -4.57 2.83
CA PHE A 211 8.48 -5.89 3.43
C PHE A 211 7.06 -6.42 3.23
N SER A 212 6.05 -5.60 3.39
CA SER A 212 4.65 -6.02 3.20
C SER A 212 4.35 -6.40 1.74
N ASN A 213 4.90 -5.68 0.77
CA ASN A 213 4.81 -6.03 -0.65
C ASN A 213 5.47 -7.38 -0.95
N ILE A 214 6.62 -7.65 -0.31
CA ILE A 214 7.32 -8.92 -0.43
C ILE A 214 6.45 -10.06 0.11
N VAL A 215 5.87 -9.89 1.28
CA VAL A 215 5.01 -10.90 1.91
C VAL A 215 3.81 -11.21 1.02
N ILE A 216 3.10 -10.20 0.53
CA ILE A 216 1.97 -10.39 -0.39
C ILE A 216 2.43 -11.14 -1.64
N THR A 217 3.54 -10.71 -2.26
CA THR A 217 4.07 -11.35 -3.47
C THR A 217 4.38 -12.82 -3.25
N GLN A 218 5.00 -13.19 -2.11
CA GLN A 218 5.34 -14.58 -1.83
C GLN A 218 4.09 -15.43 -1.56
N ILE A 219 3.07 -14.89 -0.89
CA ILE A 219 1.80 -15.57 -0.64
C ILE A 219 1.06 -15.79 -1.95
N MET A 220 0.91 -14.74 -2.77
CA MET A 220 0.25 -14.84 -4.08
C MET A 220 0.92 -15.88 -5.00
N ARG A 221 2.24 -15.89 -5.07
CA ARG A 221 3.00 -16.92 -5.83
C ARG A 221 2.83 -18.33 -5.31
N SER A 222 2.53 -18.51 -4.03
CA SER A 222 2.23 -19.82 -3.46
C SER A 222 0.77 -20.24 -3.63
N SER A 223 -0.07 -19.35 -4.14
CA SER A 223 -1.52 -19.54 -4.32
C SER A 223 -1.98 -19.00 -5.69
N PRO A 224 -1.51 -19.57 -6.80
CA PRO A 224 -1.79 -19.06 -8.14
C PRO A 224 -3.28 -19.09 -8.52
N GLU A 225 -4.09 -19.86 -7.82
CA GLU A 225 -5.54 -19.88 -7.97
C GLU A 225 -6.21 -18.58 -7.49
N VAL A 226 -5.60 -17.85 -6.57
CA VAL A 226 -6.08 -16.54 -6.12
C VAL A 226 -5.85 -15.51 -7.23
N GLU A 227 -4.65 -15.48 -7.80
CA GLU A 227 -4.30 -14.58 -8.89
C GLU A 227 -5.22 -14.77 -10.12
N LYS A 228 -5.52 -16.02 -10.48
CA LYS A 228 -6.41 -16.34 -11.61
C LYS A 228 -7.84 -15.84 -11.45
N LYS A 229 -8.32 -15.67 -10.21
CA LYS A 229 -9.67 -15.19 -9.90
C LYS A 229 -9.72 -13.68 -9.66
N MET A 230 -8.58 -13.08 -9.42
CA MET A 230 -8.46 -11.66 -9.12
C MET A 230 -8.54 -10.84 -10.42
N PRO A 231 -9.27 -9.71 -10.45
CA PRO A 231 -9.18 -8.77 -11.55
C PRO A 231 -7.73 -8.32 -11.80
N TYR A 232 -7.33 -8.19 -13.06
CA TYR A 232 -6.00 -7.73 -13.40
C TYR A 232 -6.00 -6.23 -13.71
N LEU A 233 -5.33 -5.44 -12.89
CA LEU A 233 -5.09 -4.02 -13.12
C LEU A 233 -3.62 -3.69 -12.88
N ASN A 234 -3.04 -2.98 -13.85
CA ASN A 234 -1.63 -2.62 -13.81
C ASN A 234 -1.42 -1.30 -13.05
N SER A 235 -0.51 -1.30 -12.08
CA SER A 235 -0.20 -0.12 -11.26
C SER A 235 0.47 1.02 -12.05
N ASP A 236 1.12 0.75 -13.18
CA ASP A 236 1.79 1.79 -13.97
C ASP A 236 0.81 2.86 -14.46
N TYR A 237 -0.42 2.47 -14.80
CA TYR A 237 -1.45 3.45 -15.18
C TYR A 237 -1.83 4.33 -13.98
N SER A 238 -1.96 3.73 -12.81
CA SER A 238 -2.27 4.46 -11.58
C SER A 238 -1.13 5.38 -11.13
N GLU A 239 0.11 4.98 -11.39
CA GLU A 239 1.31 5.76 -11.03
C GLU A 239 1.74 6.75 -12.13
N TYR A 240 0.98 6.87 -13.22
CA TYR A 240 1.36 7.80 -14.29
C TYR A 240 1.15 9.26 -13.89
N LEU A 241 0.01 9.58 -13.27
CA LEU A 241 -0.34 10.96 -12.91
C LEU A 241 0.69 11.60 -11.96
N VAL A 242 1.26 10.85 -11.03
CA VAL A 242 2.29 11.36 -10.11
C VAL A 242 3.57 11.81 -10.84
N ARG A 243 3.88 11.20 -11.98
CA ARG A 243 5.08 11.53 -12.78
C ARG A 243 4.95 12.86 -13.52
N VAL A 244 3.74 13.34 -13.72
CA VAL A 244 3.44 14.55 -14.51
C VAL A 244 2.86 15.69 -13.67
N LEU A 245 2.89 15.60 -12.33
CA LEU A 245 2.36 16.62 -11.44
C LEU A 245 2.99 17.99 -11.67
N GLY A 246 4.28 18.06 -12.01
CA GLY A 246 5.01 19.29 -12.30
C GLY A 246 4.88 19.79 -13.76
N ASP A 247 4.26 19.02 -14.63
CA ASP A 247 4.09 19.40 -16.03
C ASP A 247 3.01 20.49 -16.16
N LYS A 248 3.05 21.22 -17.27
CA LYS A 248 1.99 22.15 -17.64
C LYS A 248 0.67 21.38 -17.80
N PHE A 249 -0.37 21.88 -17.13
CA PHE A 249 -1.73 21.33 -17.26
C PHE A 249 -2.28 21.58 -18.66
N THR A 250 -2.86 20.56 -19.25
CA THR A 250 -3.76 20.67 -20.40
C THR A 250 -4.94 19.72 -20.19
N GLU A 251 -6.12 20.17 -20.55
CA GLU A 251 -7.32 19.36 -20.41
C GLU A 251 -7.25 18.08 -21.25
N GLU A 252 -6.68 18.16 -22.45
CA GLU A 252 -6.49 17.00 -23.33
C GLU A 252 -5.65 15.90 -22.67
N LYS A 253 -4.47 16.26 -22.12
CA LYS A 253 -3.58 15.32 -21.42
C LYS A 253 -4.26 14.74 -20.19
N PHE A 254 -4.93 15.57 -19.41
CA PHE A 254 -5.61 15.11 -18.20
C PHE A 254 -6.79 14.17 -18.52
N ASN A 255 -7.57 14.47 -19.55
CA ASN A 255 -8.64 13.60 -20.02
C ASN A 255 -8.11 12.28 -20.58
N TRP A 256 -6.95 12.29 -21.23
CA TRP A 256 -6.27 11.06 -21.64
C TRP A 256 -5.85 10.22 -20.44
N ILE A 257 -5.26 10.82 -19.40
CA ILE A 257 -4.87 10.14 -18.17
C ILE A 257 -6.09 9.49 -17.48
N LYS A 258 -7.20 10.21 -17.37
CA LYS A 258 -8.44 9.67 -16.79
C LYS A 258 -9.01 8.47 -17.56
N ARG A 259 -8.75 8.37 -18.87
CA ARG A 259 -9.14 7.17 -19.65
C ARG A 259 -8.26 5.96 -19.38
N LEU A 260 -7.04 6.13 -18.87
CA LEU A 260 -6.17 4.99 -18.50
C LEU A 260 -6.68 4.30 -17.23
N THR A 261 -7.12 5.09 -16.26
CA THR A 261 -7.65 4.59 -14.98
C THR A 261 -8.39 5.70 -14.24
N GLY A 262 -9.35 5.32 -13.40
CA GLY A 262 -9.99 6.22 -12.43
C GLY A 262 -9.28 6.26 -11.07
N ILE A 263 -8.24 5.43 -10.85
CA ILE A 263 -7.52 5.29 -9.57
C ILE A 263 -6.08 5.71 -9.75
N HIS A 264 -5.66 6.83 -9.13
CA HIS A 264 -4.32 7.39 -9.28
C HIS A 264 -3.56 7.39 -7.96
N LYS A 265 -2.37 6.77 -7.94
CA LYS A 265 -1.44 6.79 -6.80
C LYS A 265 -0.56 8.03 -6.89
N LEU A 266 -0.76 8.97 -5.98
CA LEU A 266 0.04 10.18 -5.85
C LEU A 266 1.03 10.10 -4.69
N THR A 267 1.71 11.22 -4.42
CA THR A 267 2.62 11.41 -3.27
C THR A 267 2.39 12.77 -2.63
N TYR A 268 2.62 12.84 -1.33
CA TYR A 268 2.68 14.12 -0.61
C TYR A 268 4.12 14.64 -0.44
N LYS A 269 5.12 13.82 -0.80
CA LYS A 269 6.54 14.19 -0.73
C LYS A 269 6.90 14.91 -2.02
N LEU A 270 6.54 16.17 -2.11
CA LEU A 270 6.68 17.02 -3.29
C LEU A 270 7.62 18.18 -2.97
N GLU A 271 8.38 18.60 -3.98
CA GLU A 271 9.16 19.83 -3.90
C GLU A 271 8.22 21.05 -3.90
N PRO A 272 8.48 22.07 -3.08
CA PRO A 272 7.62 23.27 -3.01
C PRO A 272 7.43 23.98 -4.36
N SER A 273 8.41 23.82 -5.27
CA SER A 273 8.38 24.39 -6.62
C SER A 273 7.34 23.77 -7.56
N ILE A 274 6.67 22.67 -7.15
CA ILE A 274 5.68 22.01 -7.98
C ILE A 274 4.35 22.79 -8.05
N ASP A 275 4.05 23.58 -7.02
CA ASP A 275 2.83 24.40 -6.96
C ASP A 275 3.04 25.73 -7.72
N LYS A 276 2.98 25.62 -9.03
CA LYS A 276 2.95 26.77 -9.95
C LYS A 276 1.61 26.77 -10.67
N GLU A 277 1.08 27.93 -10.93
CA GLU A 277 -0.27 28.18 -11.48
C GLU A 277 -0.62 27.35 -12.73
N GLU A 278 0.40 26.96 -13.51
CA GLU A 278 0.23 26.21 -14.74
C GLU A 278 0.33 24.68 -14.58
N THR A 279 0.67 24.18 -13.38
CA THR A 279 1.00 22.75 -13.23
C THR A 279 -0.24 21.87 -13.05
N VAL A 280 -0.10 20.60 -13.40
CA VAL A 280 -1.11 19.57 -13.09
C VAL A 280 -1.41 19.53 -11.59
N TYR A 281 -0.38 19.64 -10.73
CA TYR A 281 -0.56 19.70 -9.29
C TYR A 281 -1.50 20.85 -8.88
N HIS A 282 -1.20 22.06 -9.32
CA HIS A 282 -2.01 23.23 -9.01
C HIS A 282 -3.47 23.06 -9.45
N TYR A 283 -3.68 22.52 -10.65
CA TYR A 283 -5.02 22.22 -11.15
C TYR A 283 -5.76 21.24 -10.21
N LEU A 284 -5.10 20.15 -9.80
CA LEU A 284 -5.72 19.14 -8.94
C LEU A 284 -6.17 19.72 -7.60
N VAL A 285 -5.30 20.49 -6.94
CA VAL A 285 -5.59 21.00 -5.59
C VAL A 285 -6.58 22.18 -5.59
N ARG A 286 -6.82 22.82 -6.74
CA ARG A 286 -7.75 23.95 -6.86
C ARG A 286 -9.11 23.58 -7.47
N ASN A 287 -9.20 22.48 -8.22
CA ASN A 287 -10.40 22.18 -9.01
C ASN A 287 -11.05 20.81 -8.65
N LEU A 288 -10.40 19.99 -7.86
CA LEU A 288 -10.95 18.71 -7.37
C LEU A 288 -11.20 18.74 -5.87
#